data_7f4b8ccd7e15a1a33d1976aa9c9ef280
#
_entry.id   7f4b8ccd7e15a1a33d1976aa9c9ef280
#
_cell.length_a   1.000
_cell.length_b   1.000
_cell.length_c   1.000
_cell.angle_alpha   90.00
_cell.angle_beta   90.00
_cell.angle_gamma   90.00
#
_symmetry.space_group_name_H-M   'P 1'
#
loop_
_entity.id
_entity.type
_entity.pdbx_description
1 polymer ?
#
loop_
_entity_poly.entity_id
_entity_poly.type
_entity_poly.pdbx_seq_one_letter_code
_entity_poly.pdbx_strand_id
1 'polypeptide(L)'
;MNRRRTALIAALLVNLLPAAVSAEDLDAWSAAKLMGTGVNIGNTLENTSTWETGWGNPRITKEYVESLAKLGFKTVRLPVAWDTYARDGRITDEKLARVGEVVDWITAAGMFCVVNIHWDGGWIDSSAKDRFPKTYATFSAEAEQKYVSYWTQIASYFAGRNERVLFEALNEETNFEGAGSTKKAHATLTRVNQLFIDTVRKTGGNNAKRLLVVTGYGTDITKTTSSDYVLPVDTVPHRLLISVHYYTPWQFAGMTKDESWGKMALTWGSAGDVAELNRLFDAMQEFCKRNDLPAFIGEFGVTDKKETPSRVRWMSAVAEAALSRNMIPVLWETGGDISRKPPYAPSAALSEVLRTLAISAQ
;
A
#
# COMPACT_ATOMS: atom_id res chain seq x y z
N MET A 1 29.34 -9.96 70.60
CA MET A 1 29.69 -10.32 69.22
C MET A 1 28.40 -10.68 68.50
N ASN A 2 27.76 -9.67 67.79
CA ASN A 2 26.54 -9.88 67.05
C ASN A 2 26.87 -9.82 65.55
N ARG A 3 26.78 -10.98 64.87
CA ARG A 3 26.90 -11.04 63.37
C ARG A 3 25.53 -10.81 62.78
N ARG A 4 25.35 -9.67 62.12
CA ARG A 4 24.20 -9.37 61.24
C ARG A 4 24.39 -10.15 59.92
N ARG A 5 23.45 -11.02 59.57
CA ARG A 5 23.35 -11.65 58.29
C ARG A 5 22.53 -10.74 57.36
N THR A 6 23.18 -10.22 56.33
CA THR A 6 22.53 -9.46 55.27
C THR A 6 22.01 -10.47 54.21
N ALA A 7 20.71 -10.56 54.06
CA ALA A 7 20.10 -11.35 52.98
C ALA A 7 20.05 -10.52 51.73
N LEU A 8 20.72 -10.95 50.66
CA LEU A 8 20.59 -10.39 49.29
C LEU A 8 19.32 -11.00 48.69
N ILE A 9 18.33 -10.14 48.39
CA ILE A 9 17.18 -10.49 47.56
C ILE A 9 17.57 -10.21 46.12
N ALA A 10 17.82 -11.26 45.33
CA ALA A 10 17.99 -11.17 43.90
C ALA A 10 16.59 -11.03 43.23
N ALA A 11 16.28 -9.85 42.72
CA ALA A 11 15.07 -9.64 41.93
C ALA A 11 15.29 -10.24 40.54
N LEU A 12 14.60 -11.33 40.25
CA LEU A 12 14.53 -11.91 38.90
C LEU A 12 13.63 -11.00 38.03
N LEU A 13 14.24 -10.20 37.19
CA LEU A 13 13.54 -9.51 36.10
C LEU A 13 13.17 -10.56 35.04
N VAL A 14 11.93 -11.03 35.07
CA VAL A 14 11.36 -11.83 34.00
C VAL A 14 11.04 -10.86 32.86
N ASN A 15 11.90 -10.84 31.86
CA ASN A 15 11.58 -10.20 30.57
C ASN A 15 10.46 -11.01 29.92
N LEU A 16 9.23 -10.55 30.08
CA LEU A 16 8.10 -11.01 29.28
C LEU A 16 8.31 -10.52 27.83
N LEU A 17 8.95 -11.33 27.01
CA LEU A 17 8.88 -11.18 25.56
C LEU A 17 7.40 -11.29 25.18
N PRO A 18 6.86 -10.36 24.37
CA PRO A 18 5.49 -10.51 23.89
C PRO A 18 5.38 -11.85 23.16
N ALA A 19 4.37 -12.63 23.51
CA ALA A 19 4.10 -13.91 22.86
C ALA A 19 4.06 -13.67 21.34
N ALA A 20 4.85 -14.43 20.58
CA ALA A 20 4.78 -14.40 19.13
C ALA A 20 3.34 -14.81 18.75
N VAL A 21 2.58 -13.88 18.15
CA VAL A 21 1.27 -14.19 17.58
C VAL A 21 1.49 -15.25 16.51
N SER A 22 0.84 -16.39 16.64
CA SER A 22 0.97 -17.45 15.63
C SER A 22 0.38 -16.97 14.31
N ALA A 23 0.92 -17.42 13.18
CA ALA A 23 0.46 -17.06 11.84
C ALA A 23 -1.04 -17.41 11.62
N GLU A 24 -1.57 -18.35 12.39
CA GLU A 24 -2.99 -18.76 12.34
C GLU A 24 -3.95 -17.71 12.90
N ASP A 25 -3.48 -16.81 13.77
CA ASP A 25 -4.33 -15.87 14.51
C ASP A 25 -4.27 -14.42 14.00
N LEU A 26 -3.47 -14.12 12.96
CA LEU A 26 -3.29 -12.76 12.45
C LEU A 26 -4.47 -12.35 11.57
N ASP A 27 -5.51 -11.75 12.15
CA ASP A 27 -6.59 -11.09 11.40
C ASP A 27 -6.16 -9.73 10.84
N ALA A 28 -7.02 -9.12 10.00
CA ALA A 28 -6.73 -7.86 9.35
C ALA A 28 -6.53 -6.69 10.33
N TRP A 29 -7.31 -6.63 11.43
CA TRP A 29 -7.17 -5.57 12.44
C TRP A 29 -5.90 -5.73 13.28
N SER A 30 -5.56 -6.94 13.64
CA SER A 30 -4.31 -7.26 14.34
C SER A 30 -3.10 -6.95 13.45
N ALA A 31 -3.18 -7.31 12.17
CA ALA A 31 -2.15 -6.98 11.19
C ALA A 31 -2.00 -5.47 11.02
N ALA A 32 -3.09 -4.72 10.89
CA ALA A 32 -3.05 -3.27 10.72
C ALA A 32 -2.26 -2.57 11.84
N LYS A 33 -2.43 -2.99 13.09
CA LYS A 33 -1.65 -2.48 14.24
C LYS A 33 -0.16 -2.77 14.12
N LEU A 34 0.22 -3.92 13.57
CA LEU A 34 1.62 -4.33 13.39
C LEU A 34 2.25 -3.69 12.14
N MET A 35 1.44 -3.41 11.12
CA MET A 35 1.88 -2.83 9.85
C MET A 35 2.34 -1.37 9.98
N GLY A 36 1.81 -0.62 10.96
CA GLY A 36 2.27 0.72 11.31
C GLY A 36 2.43 1.65 10.10
N THR A 37 3.47 2.47 10.10
CA THR A 37 3.80 3.34 8.96
C THR A 37 4.59 2.55 7.91
N GLY A 38 4.15 2.68 6.65
CA GLY A 38 4.76 2.04 5.49
C GLY A 38 5.37 3.00 4.49
N VAL A 39 6.04 2.43 3.50
CA VAL A 39 6.64 3.15 2.38
C VAL A 39 6.49 2.34 1.08
N ASN A 40 6.25 3.02 -0.04
CA ASN A 40 6.32 2.41 -1.36
C ASN A 40 7.77 2.37 -1.84
N ILE A 41 8.18 1.29 -2.51
CA ILE A 41 9.38 1.30 -3.35
C ILE A 41 8.94 1.64 -4.77
N GLY A 42 8.57 2.90 -4.97
CA GLY A 42 8.02 3.39 -6.24
C GLY A 42 9.08 3.73 -7.29
N ASN A 43 8.65 3.89 -8.53
CA ASN A 43 9.46 4.14 -9.72
C ASN A 43 10.55 3.07 -9.96
N THR A 44 10.20 1.80 -9.71
CA THR A 44 11.10 0.66 -9.87
C THR A 44 10.43 -0.51 -10.62
N LEU A 45 9.84 -1.47 -9.91
CA LEU A 45 9.29 -2.69 -10.51
C LEU A 45 7.95 -2.45 -11.25
N GLU A 46 7.28 -1.32 -11.04
CA GLU A 46 6.10 -0.90 -11.80
C GLU A 46 6.45 -0.12 -13.07
N ASN A 47 7.73 0.15 -13.30
CA ASN A 47 8.19 0.87 -14.48
C ASN A 47 7.92 0.08 -15.76
N THR A 48 7.22 0.69 -16.70
CA THR A 48 6.82 0.07 -17.96
C THR A 48 7.76 0.34 -19.14
N SER A 49 8.88 1.05 -18.94
CA SER A 49 9.88 1.31 -20.00
C SER A 49 11.08 0.38 -19.91
N THR A 50 11.81 0.42 -18.80
CA THR A 50 12.92 -0.50 -18.52
C THR A 50 12.85 -0.87 -17.05
N TRP A 51 12.50 -2.09 -16.79
CA TRP A 51 12.17 -2.57 -15.44
C TRP A 51 13.24 -2.19 -14.41
N GLU A 52 12.83 -1.76 -13.22
CA GLU A 52 13.61 -1.21 -12.10
C GLU A 52 14.35 0.09 -12.39
N THR A 53 14.94 0.29 -13.56
CA THR A 53 15.89 1.38 -13.77
C THR A 53 15.47 2.45 -14.77
N GLY A 54 14.37 2.22 -15.51
CA GLY A 54 13.98 3.07 -16.63
C GLY A 54 13.54 4.49 -16.26
N TRP A 55 13.16 4.73 -14.99
CA TRP A 55 12.80 6.06 -14.50
C TRP A 55 13.89 6.67 -13.59
N GLY A 56 15.14 6.19 -13.73
CA GLY A 56 16.32 6.78 -13.12
C GLY A 56 16.72 6.23 -11.76
N ASN A 57 15.95 5.33 -11.18
CA ASN A 57 16.36 4.64 -9.95
C ASN A 57 17.35 3.51 -10.26
N PRO A 58 18.27 3.20 -9.35
CA PRO A 58 19.06 1.97 -9.43
C PRO A 58 18.20 0.75 -9.10
N ARG A 59 18.71 -0.44 -9.40
CA ARG A 59 18.08 -1.68 -8.92
C ARG A 59 17.93 -1.66 -7.40
N ILE A 60 16.81 -2.23 -6.92
CA ILE A 60 16.58 -2.40 -5.49
C ILE A 60 17.66 -3.32 -4.93
N THR A 61 18.30 -2.93 -3.82
CA THR A 61 19.30 -3.73 -3.13
C THR A 61 18.78 -4.15 -1.74
N LYS A 62 19.37 -5.21 -1.21
CA LYS A 62 19.07 -5.68 0.15
C LYS A 62 19.37 -4.61 1.20
N GLU A 63 20.49 -3.92 1.04
CA GLU A 63 20.92 -2.86 1.95
C GLU A 63 19.95 -1.68 1.96
N TYR A 64 19.37 -1.33 0.78
CA TYR A 64 18.31 -0.34 0.70
C TYR A 64 17.08 -0.78 1.49
N VAL A 65 16.62 -2.02 1.30
CA VAL A 65 15.47 -2.57 2.03
C VAL A 65 15.73 -2.59 3.55
N GLU A 66 16.91 -3.02 3.97
CA GLU A 66 17.31 -2.99 5.39
C GLU A 66 17.35 -1.57 5.97
N SER A 67 17.71 -0.58 5.14
CA SER A 67 17.70 0.83 5.55
C SER A 67 16.29 1.34 5.84
N LEU A 68 15.28 0.90 5.07
CA LEU A 68 13.88 1.25 5.33
C LEU A 68 13.41 0.74 6.70
N ALA A 69 13.77 -0.49 7.07
CA ALA A 69 13.47 -1.03 8.39
C ALA A 69 14.18 -0.23 9.52
N LYS A 70 15.44 0.18 9.29
CA LYS A 70 16.20 1.03 10.24
C LYS A 70 15.61 2.42 10.41
N LEU A 71 14.95 2.96 9.36
CA LEU A 71 14.20 4.22 9.43
C LEU A 71 12.88 4.10 10.20
N GLY A 72 12.48 2.88 10.60
CA GLY A 72 11.29 2.63 11.40
C GLY A 72 10.06 2.18 10.63
N PHE A 73 10.14 2.07 9.30
CA PHE A 73 9.02 1.54 8.51
C PHE A 73 8.72 0.09 8.89
N LYS A 74 7.43 -0.23 8.93
CA LYS A 74 6.92 -1.58 9.28
C LYS A 74 6.30 -2.29 8.08
N THR A 75 6.01 -1.56 7.00
CA THR A 75 5.37 -2.07 5.79
C THR A 75 6.05 -1.49 4.55
N VAL A 76 6.25 -2.34 3.56
CA VAL A 76 6.63 -1.92 2.20
C VAL A 76 5.52 -2.31 1.25
N ARG A 77 4.95 -1.33 0.54
CA ARG A 77 4.15 -1.61 -0.66
C ARG A 77 5.12 -1.69 -1.84
N LEU A 78 5.05 -2.77 -2.58
CA LEU A 78 5.90 -3.08 -3.71
C LEU A 78 5.06 -3.09 -5.00
N PRO A 79 4.93 -1.93 -5.68
CA PRO A 79 4.24 -1.84 -6.96
C PRO A 79 4.96 -2.65 -8.02
N VAL A 80 4.22 -3.42 -8.84
CA VAL A 80 4.82 -4.28 -9.88
C VAL A 80 4.02 -4.21 -11.17
N ALA A 81 4.73 -4.02 -12.30
CA ALA A 81 4.21 -4.24 -13.64
C ALA A 81 4.53 -5.67 -14.07
N TRP A 82 3.50 -6.44 -14.33
CA TRP A 82 3.63 -7.86 -14.71
C TRP A 82 3.42 -8.08 -16.21
N ASP A 83 2.35 -7.51 -16.78
CA ASP A 83 1.96 -7.69 -18.18
C ASP A 83 3.01 -7.11 -19.14
N THR A 84 3.54 -5.93 -18.82
CA THR A 84 4.55 -5.25 -19.65
C THR A 84 5.78 -6.13 -19.89
N TYR A 85 6.11 -7.01 -18.96
CA TYR A 85 7.27 -7.90 -19.02
C TYR A 85 6.91 -9.38 -19.13
N ALA A 86 5.64 -9.72 -19.31
CA ALA A 86 5.18 -11.07 -19.60
C ALA A 86 5.43 -11.43 -21.09
N ARG A 87 5.47 -12.72 -21.38
CA ARG A 87 5.55 -13.27 -22.73
C ARG A 87 4.40 -14.26 -22.92
N ASP A 88 3.62 -14.06 -23.97
CA ASP A 88 2.49 -14.92 -24.31
C ASP A 88 1.54 -15.20 -23.10
N GLY A 89 1.23 -14.16 -22.33
CA GLY A 89 0.38 -14.26 -21.14
C GLY A 89 1.02 -14.98 -19.94
N ARG A 90 2.33 -15.26 -20.00
CA ARG A 90 3.08 -15.88 -18.92
C ARG A 90 4.07 -14.91 -18.31
N ILE A 91 3.99 -14.71 -16.99
CA ILE A 91 5.04 -14.03 -16.22
C ILE A 91 6.27 -14.93 -16.22
N THR A 92 7.41 -14.40 -16.65
CA THR A 92 8.63 -15.21 -16.73
C THR A 92 9.16 -15.57 -15.34
N ASP A 93 9.78 -16.73 -15.23
CA ASP A 93 10.37 -17.21 -13.97
C ASP A 93 11.41 -16.21 -13.42
N GLU A 94 12.15 -15.53 -14.31
CA GLU A 94 13.08 -14.46 -13.94
C GLU A 94 12.38 -13.32 -13.22
N LYS A 95 11.21 -12.88 -13.70
CA LYS A 95 10.47 -11.76 -13.10
C LYS A 95 9.85 -12.16 -11.76
N LEU A 96 9.25 -13.34 -11.69
CA LEU A 96 8.77 -13.89 -10.43
C LEU A 96 9.90 -14.02 -9.40
N ALA A 97 11.05 -14.57 -9.81
CA ALA A 97 12.21 -14.73 -8.93
C ALA A 97 12.74 -13.38 -8.44
N ARG A 98 12.80 -12.37 -9.31
CA ARG A 98 13.30 -11.03 -8.92
C ARG A 98 12.37 -10.34 -7.93
N VAL A 99 11.07 -10.36 -8.17
CA VAL A 99 10.09 -9.84 -7.20
C VAL A 99 10.16 -10.63 -5.89
N GLY A 100 10.26 -11.97 -5.99
CA GLY A 100 10.42 -12.85 -4.84
C GLY A 100 11.65 -12.52 -3.99
N GLU A 101 12.79 -12.23 -4.62
CA GLU A 101 14.01 -11.83 -3.93
C GLU A 101 13.81 -10.55 -3.10
N VAL A 102 13.15 -9.52 -3.67
CA VAL A 102 12.85 -8.27 -2.96
C VAL A 102 11.86 -8.50 -1.82
N VAL A 103 10.81 -9.29 -2.05
CA VAL A 103 9.83 -9.68 -1.01
C VAL A 103 10.52 -10.41 0.14
N ASP A 104 11.44 -11.32 -0.18
CA ASP A 104 12.17 -12.09 0.84
C ASP A 104 13.09 -11.17 1.67
N TRP A 105 13.73 -10.16 1.08
CA TRP A 105 14.50 -9.16 1.83
C TRP A 105 13.61 -8.31 2.75
N ILE A 106 12.43 -7.88 2.26
CA ILE A 106 11.47 -7.08 3.04
C ILE A 106 11.00 -7.86 4.27
N THR A 107 10.59 -9.11 4.08
CA THR A 107 10.08 -9.94 5.18
C THR A 107 11.19 -10.38 6.13
N ALA A 108 12.40 -10.65 5.63
CA ALA A 108 13.57 -10.95 6.45
C ALA A 108 14.00 -9.74 7.32
N ALA A 109 13.77 -8.51 6.85
CA ALA A 109 13.97 -7.29 7.63
C ALA A 109 12.86 -7.04 8.67
N GLY A 110 11.89 -7.96 8.81
CA GLY A 110 10.80 -7.90 9.79
C GLY A 110 9.61 -7.03 9.36
N MET A 111 9.57 -6.55 8.12
CA MET A 111 8.49 -5.73 7.58
C MET A 111 7.41 -6.58 6.90
N PHE A 112 6.21 -6.02 6.80
CA PHE A 112 5.17 -6.53 5.89
C PHE A 112 5.45 -6.10 4.47
N CYS A 113 5.07 -6.94 3.51
CA CYS A 113 5.19 -6.65 2.09
C CYS A 113 3.83 -6.77 1.41
N VAL A 114 3.38 -5.71 0.75
CA VAL A 114 2.14 -5.71 -0.05
C VAL A 114 2.53 -5.64 -1.53
N VAL A 115 2.24 -6.72 -2.27
CA VAL A 115 2.53 -6.84 -3.71
C VAL A 115 1.24 -6.67 -4.50
N ASN A 116 1.27 -5.88 -5.58
CA ASN A 116 0.08 -5.65 -6.41
C ASN A 116 0.32 -5.93 -7.90
N ILE A 117 -0.75 -5.80 -8.68
CA ILE A 117 -0.69 -5.44 -10.09
C ILE A 117 -0.91 -3.94 -10.12
N HIS A 118 0.16 -3.20 -10.48
CA HIS A 118 0.09 -1.73 -10.56
C HIS A 118 -0.55 -1.30 -11.90
N TRP A 119 -0.46 -0.03 -12.29
CA TRP A 119 -1.03 0.45 -13.57
C TRP A 119 -0.67 -0.43 -14.77
N ASP A 120 0.60 -0.90 -14.84
CA ASP A 120 1.10 -1.93 -15.75
C ASP A 120 0.71 -1.72 -17.23
N GLY A 121 0.75 -0.45 -17.67
CA GLY A 121 0.38 -0.07 -19.03
C GLY A 121 -1.13 0.03 -19.27
N GLY A 122 -1.97 -0.01 -18.22
CA GLY A 122 -3.41 0.28 -18.27
C GLY A 122 -4.24 -0.77 -19.01
N TRP A 123 -3.81 -2.02 -18.98
CA TRP A 123 -4.50 -3.09 -19.70
C TRP A 123 -5.80 -3.55 -19.01
N ILE A 124 -5.92 -3.35 -17.70
CA ILE A 124 -7.07 -3.83 -16.92
C ILE A 124 -8.32 -3.01 -17.22
N ASP A 125 -8.21 -1.69 -17.15
CA ASP A 125 -9.33 -0.76 -17.30
C ASP A 125 -9.30 -0.01 -18.64
N SER A 126 -8.47 -0.45 -19.60
CA SER A 126 -8.29 0.14 -20.91
C SER A 126 -7.82 1.61 -20.88
N SER A 127 -7.10 2.03 -19.83
CA SER A 127 -6.51 3.37 -19.74
C SER A 127 -5.33 3.58 -20.71
N ALA A 128 -4.76 2.52 -21.24
CA ALA A 128 -3.74 2.57 -22.28
C ALA A 128 -4.34 2.96 -23.64
N LYS A 129 -4.21 4.22 -24.01
CA LYS A 129 -4.78 4.80 -25.22
C LYS A 129 -4.36 4.11 -26.52
N ASP A 130 -3.21 3.45 -26.52
CA ASP A 130 -2.59 2.89 -27.72
C ASP A 130 -2.81 1.37 -27.89
N ARG A 131 -3.27 0.68 -26.86
CA ARG A 131 -3.46 -0.77 -26.88
C ARG A 131 -4.91 -1.22 -27.09
N PHE A 132 -5.88 -0.35 -26.80
CA PHE A 132 -7.31 -0.70 -26.89
C PHE A 132 -8.07 0.35 -27.68
N PRO A 133 -9.00 -0.07 -28.56
CA PRO A 133 -9.92 0.87 -29.20
C PRO A 133 -10.71 1.60 -28.10
N LYS A 134 -11.03 2.89 -28.32
CA LYS A 134 -11.70 3.82 -27.38
C LYS A 134 -13.13 3.41 -26.94
N THR A 135 -13.46 2.16 -26.95
CA THR A 135 -14.70 1.63 -26.40
C THR A 135 -14.44 1.33 -24.93
N TYR A 136 -14.43 2.39 -24.18
CA TYR A 136 -14.27 2.35 -22.73
C TYR A 136 -15.31 1.44 -22.13
N ALA A 137 -14.90 0.63 -21.18
CA ALA A 137 -15.85 0.47 -20.20
C ALA A 137 -16.25 -0.83 -19.69
N THR A 138 -15.80 -1.81 -20.18
CA THR A 138 -16.05 -3.09 -19.57
C THR A 138 -14.71 -3.77 -19.39
N PHE A 139 -14.44 -4.17 -18.16
CA PHE A 139 -13.47 -5.21 -17.92
C PHE A 139 -13.78 -6.34 -18.91
N SER A 140 -13.03 -6.41 -20.00
CA SER A 140 -13.31 -7.33 -21.09
C SER A 140 -13.11 -8.78 -20.65
N ALA A 141 -13.74 -9.73 -21.33
CA ALA A 141 -13.51 -11.15 -21.07
C ALA A 141 -12.03 -11.53 -21.21
N GLU A 142 -11.31 -10.88 -22.12
CA GLU A 142 -9.87 -11.08 -22.31
C GLU A 142 -9.07 -10.53 -21.13
N ALA A 143 -9.38 -9.31 -20.67
CA ALA A 143 -8.74 -8.72 -19.49
C ALA A 143 -9.03 -9.57 -18.24
N GLU A 144 -10.24 -10.10 -18.11
CA GLU A 144 -10.60 -11.00 -17.01
C GLU A 144 -9.78 -12.29 -17.02
N GLN A 145 -9.69 -12.95 -18.17
CA GLN A 145 -8.88 -14.17 -18.29
C GLN A 145 -7.41 -13.92 -17.97
N LYS A 146 -6.86 -12.81 -18.46
CA LYS A 146 -5.49 -12.38 -18.17
C LYS A 146 -5.29 -12.09 -16.68
N TYR A 147 -6.23 -11.38 -16.05
CA TYR A 147 -6.20 -11.04 -14.64
C TYR A 147 -6.19 -12.29 -13.74
N VAL A 148 -7.08 -13.22 -14.01
CA VAL A 148 -7.14 -14.52 -13.32
C VAL A 148 -5.86 -15.32 -13.55
N SER A 149 -5.34 -15.34 -14.77
CA SER A 149 -4.07 -16.01 -15.10
C SER A 149 -2.90 -15.42 -14.31
N TYR A 150 -2.75 -14.09 -14.26
CA TYR A 150 -1.64 -13.46 -13.55
C TYR A 150 -1.75 -13.65 -12.05
N TRP A 151 -2.94 -13.45 -11.46
CA TRP A 151 -3.10 -13.72 -10.04
C TRP A 151 -2.87 -15.18 -9.67
N THR A 152 -3.23 -16.12 -10.55
CA THR A 152 -2.91 -17.54 -10.35
C THR A 152 -1.40 -17.76 -10.32
N GLN A 153 -0.65 -17.18 -11.25
CA GLN A 153 0.81 -17.32 -11.32
C GLN A 153 1.49 -16.66 -10.11
N ILE A 154 1.12 -15.41 -9.80
CA ILE A 154 1.66 -14.66 -8.66
C ILE A 154 1.38 -15.40 -7.36
N ALA A 155 0.12 -15.71 -7.09
CA ALA A 155 -0.29 -16.34 -5.85
C ALA A 155 0.34 -17.73 -5.67
N SER A 156 0.42 -18.53 -6.74
CA SER A 156 1.08 -19.85 -6.69
C SER A 156 2.57 -19.73 -6.36
N TYR A 157 3.27 -18.76 -6.97
CA TYR A 157 4.68 -18.53 -6.69
C TYR A 157 4.93 -18.13 -5.22
N PHE A 158 4.03 -17.33 -4.64
CA PHE A 158 4.14 -16.85 -3.26
C PHE A 158 3.43 -17.74 -2.22
N ALA A 159 2.82 -18.87 -2.60
CA ALA A 159 1.98 -19.69 -1.73
C ALA A 159 2.67 -20.18 -0.44
N GLY A 160 3.97 -20.41 -0.49
CA GLY A 160 4.77 -20.86 0.66
C GLY A 160 5.29 -19.73 1.58
N ARG A 161 5.14 -18.46 1.20
CA ARG A 161 5.63 -17.34 2.01
C ARG A 161 4.68 -17.02 3.16
N ASN A 162 5.24 -16.53 4.25
CA ASN A 162 4.54 -16.30 5.50
C ASN A 162 3.46 -15.20 5.43
N GLU A 163 2.79 -14.96 6.55
CA GLU A 163 1.67 -14.02 6.71
C GLU A 163 2.06 -12.55 6.55
N ARG A 164 3.35 -12.21 6.54
CA ARG A 164 3.82 -10.84 6.28
C ARG A 164 3.76 -10.45 4.80
N VAL A 165 3.48 -11.39 3.90
CA VAL A 165 3.25 -11.11 2.49
C VAL A 165 1.75 -10.99 2.26
N LEU A 166 1.30 -9.82 1.83
CA LEU A 166 -0.07 -9.51 1.43
C LEU A 166 -0.12 -9.31 -0.09
N PHE A 167 -1.30 -9.46 -0.66
CA PHE A 167 -1.57 -9.11 -2.05
C PHE A 167 -2.61 -8.00 -2.11
N GLU A 168 -2.40 -7.03 -3.02
CA GLU A 168 -3.34 -5.96 -3.31
C GLU A 168 -3.88 -6.12 -4.73
N ALA A 169 -5.20 -6.12 -4.88
CA ALA A 169 -5.90 -6.49 -6.11
C ALA A 169 -5.48 -5.67 -7.33
N LEU A 170 -5.44 -4.35 -7.18
CA LEU A 170 -5.24 -3.35 -8.22
C LEU A 170 -4.52 -2.13 -7.66
N ASN A 171 -4.24 -1.16 -8.52
CA ASN A 171 -3.82 0.19 -8.15
C ASN A 171 -5.00 1.18 -8.22
N GLU A 172 -4.99 2.12 -9.17
CA GLU A 172 -5.92 3.26 -9.27
C GLU A 172 -6.86 3.17 -10.47
N GLU A 173 -7.32 1.99 -10.83
CA GLU A 173 -8.16 1.80 -12.00
C GLU A 173 -9.51 2.52 -11.85
N THR A 174 -9.81 3.42 -12.79
CA THR A 174 -10.99 4.28 -12.78
C THR A 174 -11.81 4.23 -14.06
N ASN A 175 -11.25 3.72 -15.18
CA ASN A 175 -11.88 3.81 -16.50
C ASN A 175 -13.04 2.84 -16.70
N PHE A 176 -13.42 2.07 -15.70
CA PHE A 176 -14.66 1.31 -15.68
C PHE A 176 -15.92 2.21 -15.82
N GLU A 177 -15.77 3.54 -15.66
CA GLU A 177 -16.85 4.51 -15.86
C GLU A 177 -17.44 4.52 -17.28
N GLY A 178 -16.67 4.09 -18.27
CA GLY A 178 -17.20 3.86 -19.59
C GLY A 178 -18.32 2.82 -19.69
N ALA A 179 -18.62 2.05 -18.61
CA ALA A 179 -19.79 1.15 -18.53
C ALA A 179 -21.15 1.88 -18.56
N GLY A 180 -21.15 3.22 -18.67
CA GLY A 180 -22.33 4.03 -18.88
C GLY A 180 -22.99 4.55 -17.59
N SER A 181 -22.51 4.21 -16.42
CA SER A 181 -22.91 4.84 -15.15
C SER A 181 -21.92 4.52 -14.02
N THR A 182 -21.80 5.41 -13.04
CA THR A 182 -20.98 5.22 -11.84
C THR A 182 -21.34 3.91 -11.11
N LYS A 183 -22.62 3.61 -10.99
CA LYS A 183 -23.08 2.36 -10.35
C LYS A 183 -22.56 1.11 -11.07
N LYS A 184 -22.56 1.09 -12.41
CA LYS A 184 -22.03 -0.04 -13.19
C LYS A 184 -20.51 -0.13 -13.03
N ALA A 185 -19.82 1.01 -12.98
CA ALA A 185 -18.38 1.05 -12.76
C ALA A 185 -17.99 0.47 -11.39
N HIS A 186 -18.71 0.85 -10.33
CA HIS A 186 -18.53 0.26 -8.99
C HIS A 186 -18.78 -1.26 -9.00
N ALA A 187 -19.87 -1.72 -9.65
CA ALA A 187 -20.18 -3.14 -9.78
C ALA A 187 -19.08 -3.92 -10.53
N THR A 188 -18.46 -3.29 -11.56
CA THR A 188 -17.33 -3.88 -12.27
C THR A 188 -16.12 -4.03 -11.34
N LEU A 189 -15.77 -3.01 -10.57
CA LEU A 189 -14.67 -3.09 -9.62
C LEU A 189 -14.93 -4.15 -8.54
N THR A 190 -16.14 -4.21 -7.99
CA THR A 190 -16.51 -5.26 -7.03
C THR A 190 -16.28 -6.65 -7.61
N ARG A 191 -16.66 -6.86 -8.88
CA ARG A 191 -16.42 -8.13 -9.59
C ARG A 191 -14.93 -8.41 -9.76
N VAL A 192 -14.12 -7.43 -10.13
CA VAL A 192 -12.66 -7.59 -10.26
C VAL A 192 -12.03 -7.96 -8.92
N ASN A 193 -12.40 -7.27 -7.84
CA ASN A 193 -11.97 -7.61 -6.48
C ASN A 193 -12.42 -9.02 -6.07
N GLN A 194 -13.63 -9.46 -6.45
CA GLN A 194 -14.11 -10.81 -6.16
C GLN A 194 -13.29 -11.87 -6.90
N LEU A 195 -13.00 -11.66 -8.20
CA LEU A 195 -12.15 -12.55 -8.98
C LEU A 195 -10.75 -12.69 -8.37
N PHE A 196 -10.20 -11.60 -7.86
CA PHE A 196 -8.93 -11.61 -7.14
C PHE A 196 -8.98 -12.53 -5.92
N ILE A 197 -9.96 -12.33 -5.03
CA ILE A 197 -10.11 -13.14 -3.82
C ILE A 197 -10.24 -14.62 -4.19
N ASP A 198 -11.19 -14.95 -5.07
CA ASP A 198 -11.48 -16.31 -5.48
C ASP A 198 -10.26 -17.00 -6.10
N THR A 199 -9.51 -16.26 -6.94
CA THR A 199 -8.32 -16.77 -7.59
C THR A 199 -7.22 -17.05 -6.58
N VAL A 200 -6.93 -16.10 -5.69
CA VAL A 200 -5.89 -16.27 -4.68
C VAL A 200 -6.24 -17.43 -3.73
N ARG A 201 -7.48 -17.49 -3.23
CA ARG A 201 -7.93 -18.57 -2.32
C ARG A 201 -7.77 -19.96 -2.95
N LYS A 202 -8.07 -20.12 -4.25
CA LYS A 202 -7.95 -21.39 -4.99
C LYS A 202 -6.52 -21.89 -5.10
N THR A 203 -5.50 -21.05 -5.02
CA THR A 203 -4.09 -21.49 -5.11
C THR A 203 -3.62 -22.25 -3.86
N GLY A 204 -4.35 -22.19 -2.75
CA GLY A 204 -4.07 -22.97 -1.55
C GLY A 204 -2.81 -22.54 -0.79
N GLY A 205 -2.24 -23.45 0.00
CA GLY A 205 -1.10 -23.13 0.87
C GLY A 205 -1.44 -21.98 1.83
N ASN A 206 -0.49 -21.09 2.10
CA ASN A 206 -0.73 -19.91 2.94
C ASN A 206 -1.74 -18.93 2.33
N ASN A 207 -2.00 -19.01 1.02
CA ASN A 207 -2.99 -18.15 0.35
C ASN A 207 -4.43 -18.47 0.77
N ALA A 208 -4.70 -19.67 1.29
CA ALA A 208 -6.01 -20.02 1.84
C ALA A 208 -6.44 -19.09 2.98
N LYS A 209 -5.48 -18.51 3.72
CA LYS A 209 -5.75 -17.60 4.85
C LYS A 209 -4.99 -16.26 4.73
N ARG A 210 -4.29 -16.00 3.62
CA ARG A 210 -3.51 -14.77 3.41
C ARG A 210 -4.39 -13.53 3.54
N LEU A 211 -3.84 -12.47 4.17
CA LEU A 211 -4.47 -11.16 4.16
C LEU A 211 -4.46 -10.60 2.74
N LEU A 212 -5.60 -10.09 2.29
CA LEU A 212 -5.82 -9.54 0.96
C LEU A 212 -6.27 -8.08 1.07
N VAL A 213 -5.73 -7.25 0.21
CA VAL A 213 -6.08 -5.83 0.12
C VAL A 213 -6.95 -5.65 -1.12
N VAL A 214 -8.24 -5.41 -0.93
CA VAL A 214 -9.15 -5.08 -2.03
C VAL A 214 -9.10 -3.58 -2.29
N THR A 215 -9.36 -3.17 -3.53
CA THR A 215 -9.19 -1.77 -3.92
C THR A 215 -10.51 -1.02 -3.84
N GLY A 216 -10.50 0.15 -3.23
CA GLY A 216 -11.58 1.12 -3.29
C GLY A 216 -11.70 1.74 -4.68
N TYR A 217 -12.86 2.32 -5.02
CA TYR A 217 -13.09 2.83 -6.36
C TYR A 217 -12.17 4.03 -6.69
N GLY A 218 -11.26 3.81 -7.65
CA GLY A 218 -10.21 4.75 -8.01
C GLY A 218 -9.31 5.13 -6.82
N THR A 219 -9.26 4.28 -5.79
CA THR A 219 -8.62 4.54 -4.50
C THR A 219 -9.05 5.86 -3.83
N ASP A 220 -10.14 6.47 -4.28
CA ASP A 220 -10.69 7.71 -3.74
C ASP A 220 -11.57 7.45 -2.52
N ILE A 221 -11.31 8.14 -1.40
CA ILE A 221 -12.05 7.93 -0.14
C ILE A 221 -13.54 8.24 -0.32
N THR A 222 -13.89 9.35 -0.99
CA THR A 222 -15.28 9.76 -1.16
C THR A 222 -16.07 8.77 -2.02
N LYS A 223 -15.47 8.30 -3.10
CA LYS A 223 -16.09 7.30 -3.98
C LYS A 223 -16.20 5.93 -3.27
N THR A 224 -15.17 5.53 -2.54
CA THR A 224 -15.15 4.25 -1.81
C THR A 224 -16.14 4.22 -0.66
N THR A 225 -16.35 5.34 0.02
CA THR A 225 -17.32 5.43 1.14
C THR A 225 -18.76 5.70 0.69
N SER A 226 -18.98 5.85 -0.62
CA SER A 226 -20.33 6.05 -1.18
C SER A 226 -21.20 4.80 -1.08
N SER A 227 -22.53 4.98 -1.19
CA SER A 227 -23.50 3.88 -1.20
C SER A 227 -23.41 2.98 -2.45
N ASP A 228 -22.74 3.44 -3.50
CA ASP A 228 -22.58 2.66 -4.73
C ASP A 228 -21.47 1.61 -4.64
N TYR A 229 -20.53 1.78 -3.71
CA TYR A 229 -19.44 0.82 -3.51
C TYR A 229 -19.91 -0.37 -2.65
N VAL A 230 -19.75 -1.55 -3.21
CA VAL A 230 -20.10 -2.82 -2.54
C VAL A 230 -18.82 -3.64 -2.39
N LEU A 231 -18.53 -4.06 -1.16
CA LEU A 231 -17.39 -4.93 -0.89
C LEU A 231 -17.57 -6.32 -1.52
N PRO A 232 -16.50 -6.94 -2.02
CA PRO A 232 -16.50 -8.35 -2.37
C PRO A 232 -16.62 -9.22 -1.09
N VAL A 233 -16.94 -10.48 -1.28
CA VAL A 233 -17.08 -11.44 -0.18
C VAL A 233 -15.88 -12.37 -0.14
N ASP A 234 -15.24 -12.47 1.03
CA ASP A 234 -14.23 -13.51 1.28
C ASP A 234 -14.87 -14.64 2.11
N THR A 235 -14.61 -15.89 1.72
CA THR A 235 -15.02 -17.07 2.48
C THR A 235 -14.25 -17.24 3.79
N VAL A 236 -13.11 -16.53 3.93
CA VAL A 236 -12.28 -16.53 5.13
C VAL A 236 -12.51 -15.22 5.89
N PRO A 237 -13.14 -15.28 7.07
CA PRO A 237 -13.49 -14.06 7.80
C PRO A 237 -12.27 -13.27 8.26
N HIS A 238 -12.42 -11.94 8.36
CA HIS A 238 -11.44 -11.00 8.92
C HIS A 238 -10.07 -11.02 8.20
N ARG A 239 -10.06 -11.31 6.87
CA ARG A 239 -8.82 -11.37 6.08
C ARG A 239 -8.71 -10.28 5.01
N LEU A 240 -9.65 -9.34 4.96
CA LEU A 240 -9.63 -8.24 4.00
C LEU A 240 -9.18 -6.93 4.63
N LEU A 241 -8.44 -6.16 3.85
CA LEU A 241 -8.18 -4.74 4.03
C LEU A 241 -8.73 -4.00 2.80
N ILE A 242 -9.04 -2.70 2.93
CA ILE A 242 -9.47 -1.85 1.82
C ILE A 242 -8.40 -0.80 1.50
N SER A 243 -7.93 -0.75 0.25
CA SER A 243 -6.95 0.24 -0.20
C SER A 243 -7.63 1.51 -0.69
N VAL A 244 -7.15 2.65 -0.20
CA VAL A 244 -7.43 3.99 -0.73
C VAL A 244 -6.12 4.79 -0.74
N HIS A 245 -6.06 5.83 -1.58
CA HIS A 245 -4.94 6.76 -1.65
C HIS A 245 -5.35 8.14 -1.17
N TYR A 246 -4.40 8.95 -0.71
CA TYR A 246 -4.69 10.29 -0.24
C TYR A 246 -3.70 11.31 -0.77
N TYR A 247 -4.18 12.18 -1.66
CA TYR A 247 -3.44 13.29 -2.24
C TYR A 247 -4.22 14.60 -2.20
N THR A 248 -5.16 14.73 -1.24
CA THR A 248 -6.02 15.91 -1.13
C THR A 248 -5.38 17.00 -0.26
N PRO A 249 -5.39 18.28 -0.70
CA PRO A 249 -5.83 18.72 -2.04
C PRO A 249 -4.74 18.48 -3.09
N TRP A 250 -5.10 18.02 -4.30
CA TRP A 250 -4.16 17.75 -5.38
C TRP A 250 -3.32 18.98 -5.79
N GLN A 251 -3.91 20.18 -5.66
CA GLN A 251 -3.21 21.44 -5.90
C GLN A 251 -1.97 21.60 -5.02
N PHE A 252 -1.99 21.05 -3.81
CA PHE A 252 -0.82 21.01 -2.94
C PHE A 252 -0.02 19.71 -3.13
N ALA A 253 -0.65 18.55 -3.08
CA ALA A 253 0.10 17.29 -3.03
C ALA A 253 0.81 16.98 -4.36
N GLY A 254 0.15 17.12 -5.51
CA GLY A 254 0.65 16.62 -6.79
C GLY A 254 1.02 17.68 -7.83
N MET A 255 0.36 18.84 -7.86
CA MET A 255 0.65 19.85 -8.89
C MET A 255 2.03 20.46 -8.73
N THR A 256 2.80 20.52 -9.83
CA THR A 256 4.14 21.12 -9.88
C THR A 256 4.18 22.46 -10.60
N LYS A 257 3.06 22.86 -11.23
CA LYS A 257 2.83 24.13 -11.93
C LYS A 257 1.34 24.43 -12.01
N ASP A 258 0.99 25.66 -12.36
CA ASP A 258 -0.38 26.04 -12.66
C ASP A 258 -0.85 25.33 -13.94
N GLU A 259 -2.11 24.90 -13.94
CA GLU A 259 -2.81 24.30 -15.07
C GLU A 259 -4.08 25.09 -15.41
N SER A 260 -4.67 24.85 -16.57
CA SER A 260 -5.89 25.56 -17.02
C SER A 260 -7.08 25.36 -16.07
N TRP A 261 -7.12 24.25 -15.37
CA TRP A 261 -8.21 23.86 -14.46
C TRP A 261 -7.92 24.17 -12.98
N GLY A 262 -6.72 24.61 -12.62
CA GLY A 262 -6.39 24.90 -11.22
C GLY A 262 -5.01 25.47 -11.01
N LYS A 263 -4.87 26.17 -9.89
CA LYS A 263 -3.59 26.75 -9.47
C LYS A 263 -2.89 25.89 -8.44
N MET A 264 -1.57 25.78 -8.59
CA MET A 264 -0.71 25.10 -7.65
C MET A 264 -0.71 25.85 -6.30
N ALA A 265 -0.93 25.13 -5.20
CA ALA A 265 -0.72 25.65 -3.85
C ALA A 265 0.70 25.32 -3.38
N LEU A 266 1.39 26.29 -2.78
CA LEU A 266 2.73 26.10 -2.20
C LEU A 266 2.68 25.74 -0.72
N THR A 267 1.60 26.12 -0.03
CA THR A 267 1.43 25.94 1.41
C THR A 267 0.19 25.11 1.72
N TRP A 268 0.20 24.47 2.89
CA TRP A 268 -0.92 23.71 3.47
C TRP A 268 -0.92 23.87 4.99
N GLY A 269 -2.07 23.71 5.61
CA GLY A 269 -2.23 23.66 7.06
C GLY A 269 -3.11 24.77 7.62
N SER A 270 -3.98 25.37 6.79
CA SER A 270 -5.08 26.20 7.29
C SER A 270 -6.08 25.34 8.11
N ALA A 271 -6.90 25.98 8.92
CA ALA A 271 -7.96 25.28 9.67
C ALA A 271 -8.91 24.50 8.73
N GLY A 272 -9.18 25.04 7.53
CA GLY A 272 -9.99 24.37 6.52
C GLY A 272 -9.32 23.11 5.95
N ASP A 273 -8.02 23.18 5.68
CA ASP A 273 -7.26 22.01 5.17
C ASP A 273 -7.29 20.86 6.18
N VAL A 274 -7.06 21.17 7.47
CA VAL A 274 -7.06 20.17 8.55
C VAL A 274 -8.47 19.61 8.77
N ALA A 275 -9.49 20.47 8.70
CA ALA A 275 -10.88 20.03 8.84
C ALA A 275 -11.29 19.06 7.71
N GLU A 276 -10.89 19.33 6.45
CA GLU A 276 -11.19 18.46 5.32
C GLU A 276 -10.44 17.12 5.40
N LEU A 277 -9.17 17.12 5.82
CA LEU A 277 -8.41 15.90 6.09
C LEU A 277 -9.17 15.04 7.10
N ASN A 278 -9.53 15.59 8.25
CA ASN A 278 -10.22 14.84 9.30
C ASN A 278 -11.58 14.33 8.83
N ARG A 279 -12.36 15.15 8.14
CA ARG A 279 -13.67 14.76 7.59
C ARG A 279 -13.57 13.52 6.70
N LEU A 280 -12.58 13.47 5.79
CA LEU A 280 -12.39 12.32 4.90
C LEU A 280 -11.94 11.07 5.66
N PHE A 281 -11.01 11.22 6.60
CA PHE A 281 -10.53 10.09 7.38
C PHE A 281 -11.57 9.57 8.37
N ASP A 282 -12.43 10.43 8.91
CA ASP A 282 -13.58 10.02 9.73
C ASP A 282 -14.59 9.22 8.91
N ALA A 283 -14.93 9.68 7.71
CA ALA A 283 -15.81 8.94 6.80
C ALA A 283 -15.22 7.57 6.45
N MET A 284 -13.92 7.49 6.21
CA MET A 284 -13.25 6.21 5.96
C MET A 284 -13.25 5.30 7.19
N GLN A 285 -13.05 5.86 8.40
CA GLN A 285 -13.13 5.09 9.64
C GLN A 285 -14.53 4.51 9.88
N GLU A 286 -15.57 5.30 9.64
CA GLU A 286 -16.95 4.82 9.76
C GLU A 286 -17.25 3.70 8.76
N PHE A 287 -16.76 3.83 7.51
CA PHE A 287 -16.83 2.77 6.51
C PHE A 287 -16.14 1.49 7.01
N CYS A 288 -14.93 1.60 7.52
CA CYS A 288 -14.16 0.48 8.05
C CYS A 288 -14.85 -0.22 9.20
N LYS A 289 -15.38 0.54 10.17
CA LYS A 289 -16.12 -0.02 11.32
C LYS A 289 -17.39 -0.75 10.90
N ARG A 290 -18.15 -0.16 9.96
CA ARG A 290 -19.41 -0.74 9.47
C ARG A 290 -19.21 -2.04 8.70
N ASN A 291 -18.07 -2.18 8.03
CA ASN A 291 -17.76 -3.32 7.17
C ASN A 291 -16.72 -4.29 7.78
N ASP A 292 -16.25 -4.01 9.00
CA ASP A 292 -15.32 -4.84 9.75
C ASP A 292 -13.99 -5.16 9.01
N LEU A 293 -13.38 -4.12 8.44
CA LEU A 293 -12.05 -4.23 7.82
C LEU A 293 -11.24 -2.93 7.97
N PRO A 294 -9.91 -2.99 8.17
CA PRO A 294 -9.08 -1.79 8.26
C PRO A 294 -8.77 -1.20 6.88
N ALA A 295 -8.54 0.13 6.84
CA ALA A 295 -8.07 0.80 5.64
C ALA A 295 -6.54 0.76 5.53
N PHE A 296 -6.09 0.54 4.31
CA PHE A 296 -4.72 0.67 3.85
C PHE A 296 -4.63 1.93 2.99
N ILE A 297 -3.99 3.00 3.53
CA ILE A 297 -3.74 4.21 2.75
C ILE A 297 -2.51 3.93 1.90
N GLY A 298 -2.73 3.23 0.77
CA GLY A 298 -1.68 2.63 -0.05
C GLY A 298 -0.68 3.64 -0.62
N GLU A 299 -1.14 4.89 -0.78
CA GLU A 299 -0.29 5.99 -1.18
C GLU A 299 -0.71 7.29 -0.53
N PHE A 300 0.27 8.06 -0.07
CA PHE A 300 0.17 9.48 0.22
C PHE A 300 1.54 10.11 0.04
N GLY A 301 1.60 11.37 -0.37
CA GLY A 301 2.89 12.03 -0.58
C GLY A 301 2.72 13.46 -1.11
N VAL A 302 3.81 14.21 -1.12
CA VAL A 302 3.84 15.59 -1.61
C VAL A 302 5.07 15.80 -2.46
N THR A 303 4.90 16.38 -3.66
CA THR A 303 6.02 16.74 -4.53
C THR A 303 7.03 17.66 -3.83
N ASP A 304 8.30 17.58 -4.24
CA ASP A 304 9.41 18.42 -3.73
C ASP A 304 9.27 19.91 -4.10
N LYS A 305 8.31 20.28 -4.97
CA LYS A 305 8.07 21.66 -5.43
C LYS A 305 7.29 22.53 -4.42
N LYS A 306 7.02 22.01 -3.24
CA LYS A 306 6.30 22.72 -2.17
C LYS A 306 7.24 23.20 -1.07
N GLU A 307 6.76 24.18 -0.28
CA GLU A 307 7.51 24.65 0.88
C GLU A 307 7.75 23.50 1.88
N THR A 308 8.99 23.29 2.28
CA THR A 308 9.37 22.18 3.16
C THR A 308 8.56 22.15 4.47
N PRO A 309 8.30 23.26 5.18
CA PRO A 309 7.49 23.20 6.40
C PRO A 309 6.04 22.73 6.14
N SER A 310 5.46 23.09 4.99
CA SER A 310 4.12 22.66 4.61
C SER A 310 4.11 21.17 4.17
N ARG A 311 5.14 20.69 3.49
CA ARG A 311 5.33 19.26 3.18
C ARG A 311 5.38 18.42 4.46
N VAL A 312 6.23 18.81 5.40
CA VAL A 312 6.36 18.11 6.69
C VAL A 312 5.02 18.08 7.42
N ARG A 313 4.35 19.22 7.53
CA ARG A 313 3.05 19.35 8.21
C ARG A 313 2.00 18.43 7.58
N TRP A 314 1.88 18.45 6.24
CA TRP A 314 0.90 17.62 5.53
C TRP A 314 1.18 16.13 5.71
N MET A 315 2.43 15.68 5.48
CA MET A 315 2.80 14.27 5.61
C MET A 315 2.60 13.75 7.05
N SER A 316 2.99 14.54 8.05
CA SER A 316 2.75 14.19 9.45
C SER A 316 1.27 14.11 9.77
N ALA A 317 0.48 15.11 9.36
CA ALA A 317 -0.95 15.15 9.62
C ALA A 317 -1.70 13.96 8.98
N VAL A 318 -1.36 13.60 7.75
CA VAL A 318 -1.94 12.43 7.06
C VAL A 318 -1.58 11.13 7.80
N ALA A 319 -0.31 10.93 8.14
CA ALA A 319 0.11 9.74 8.83
C ALA A 319 -0.51 9.63 10.25
N GLU A 320 -0.56 10.71 11.01
CA GLU A 320 -1.21 10.77 12.32
C GLU A 320 -2.73 10.54 12.23
N ALA A 321 -3.39 11.14 11.24
CA ALA A 321 -4.82 10.94 11.01
C ALA A 321 -5.14 9.47 10.68
N ALA A 322 -4.29 8.79 9.92
CA ALA A 322 -4.42 7.37 9.62
C ALA A 322 -4.18 6.51 10.86
N LEU A 323 -3.04 6.68 11.53
CA LEU A 323 -2.64 5.85 12.68
C LEU A 323 -3.64 5.98 13.84
N SER A 324 -4.12 7.17 14.15
CA SER A 324 -5.11 7.41 15.21
C SER A 324 -6.46 6.74 14.95
N ARG A 325 -6.73 6.34 13.69
CA ARG A 325 -7.95 5.64 13.26
C ARG A 325 -7.73 4.16 12.93
N ASN A 326 -6.58 3.60 13.34
CA ASN A 326 -6.16 2.22 13.02
C ASN A 326 -6.10 1.93 11.51
N MET A 327 -5.69 2.90 10.71
CA MET A 327 -5.38 2.76 9.29
C MET A 327 -3.87 2.71 9.08
N ILE A 328 -3.44 2.16 7.97
CA ILE A 328 -2.02 1.94 7.63
C ILE A 328 -1.58 2.99 6.62
N PRO A 329 -0.85 4.06 7.00
CA PRO A 329 -0.34 5.05 6.06
C PRO A 329 0.92 4.54 5.37
N VAL A 330 0.96 4.58 4.03
CA VAL A 330 2.10 4.14 3.23
C VAL A 330 2.58 5.27 2.31
N LEU A 331 3.72 5.84 2.64
CA LEU A 331 4.31 6.97 1.91
C LEU A 331 4.63 6.58 0.46
N TRP A 332 4.19 7.38 -0.52
CA TRP A 332 4.65 7.25 -1.90
C TRP A 332 6.06 7.82 -2.04
N GLU A 333 7.04 6.95 -2.25
CA GLU A 333 8.45 7.31 -2.30
C GLU A 333 9.08 6.78 -3.59
N THR A 334 9.71 7.66 -4.35
CA THR A 334 10.24 7.39 -5.69
C THR A 334 11.74 7.63 -5.83
N GLY A 335 12.47 7.75 -4.72
CA GLY A 335 13.91 8.07 -4.68
C GLY A 335 14.19 9.54 -4.35
N GLY A 336 13.15 10.36 -4.13
CA GLY A 336 13.29 11.78 -3.79
C GLY A 336 13.42 12.04 -2.31
N ASP A 337 12.70 11.33 -1.48
CA ASP A 337 12.72 11.49 -0.02
C ASP A 337 13.60 10.47 0.70
N ILE A 338 13.95 9.35 0.07
CA ILE A 338 14.95 8.39 0.57
C ILE A 338 15.96 8.08 -0.54
N SER A 339 17.22 8.39 -0.32
CA SER A 339 18.28 8.07 -1.29
C SER A 339 18.30 6.58 -1.61
N ARG A 340 18.25 6.24 -2.90
CA ARG A 340 18.41 4.85 -3.39
C ARG A 340 19.88 4.40 -3.45
N LYS A 341 20.81 5.27 -3.02
CA LYS A 341 22.26 5.01 -2.97
C LYS A 341 22.76 5.20 -1.55
N PRO A 342 23.81 4.46 -1.15
CA PRO A 342 24.43 4.67 0.16
C PRO A 342 24.74 6.15 0.44
N PRO A 343 24.52 6.62 1.63
CA PRO A 343 24.13 5.91 2.84
C PRO A 343 22.62 5.68 3.02
N TYR A 344 21.79 5.77 1.96
CA TYR A 344 20.33 5.59 1.97
C TYR A 344 19.61 6.55 2.93
N ALA A 345 20.12 7.78 2.98
CA ALA A 345 19.66 8.79 3.92
C ALA A 345 18.27 9.32 3.53
N PRO A 346 17.38 9.57 4.51
CA PRO A 346 16.15 10.30 4.27
C PRO A 346 16.42 11.79 4.03
N SER A 347 15.52 12.46 3.30
CA SER A 347 15.52 13.91 3.16
C SER A 347 15.32 14.59 4.53
N ALA A 348 15.67 15.88 4.63
CA ALA A 348 15.42 16.65 5.85
C ALA A 348 13.93 16.68 6.19
N ALA A 349 13.06 16.81 5.18
CA ALA A 349 11.60 16.80 5.37
C ALA A 349 11.12 15.46 5.93
N LEU A 350 11.53 14.35 5.32
CA LEU A 350 11.13 13.02 5.80
C LEU A 350 11.70 12.71 7.19
N SER A 351 12.94 13.11 7.47
CA SER A 351 13.55 12.95 8.81
C SER A 351 12.72 13.65 9.89
N GLU A 352 12.17 14.84 9.59
CA GLU A 352 11.28 15.58 10.49
C GLU A 352 9.96 14.82 10.70
N VAL A 353 9.34 14.33 9.63
CA VAL A 353 8.10 13.53 9.68
C VAL A 353 8.30 12.29 10.56
N LEU A 354 9.36 11.53 10.31
CA LEU A 354 9.64 10.29 11.07
C LEU A 354 9.86 10.58 12.56
N ARG A 355 10.53 11.70 12.89
CA ARG A 355 10.72 12.14 14.28
C ARG A 355 9.39 12.51 14.94
N THR A 356 8.53 13.23 14.24
CA THR A 356 7.17 13.59 14.74
C THR A 356 6.36 12.33 15.05
N LEU A 357 6.33 11.38 14.13
CA LEU A 357 5.59 10.12 14.31
C LEU A 357 6.16 9.25 15.46
N ALA A 358 7.47 9.24 15.65
CA ALA A 358 8.10 8.52 16.76
C ALA A 358 7.75 9.09 18.13
N ILE A 359 7.57 10.41 18.23
CA ILE A 359 7.12 11.09 19.47
C ILE A 359 5.64 10.80 19.75
N SER A 360 4.79 10.83 18.73
CA SER A 360 3.35 10.57 18.85
C SER A 360 3.01 9.11 19.22
N ALA A 361 3.95 8.18 19.03
CA ALA A 361 3.78 6.76 19.34
C ALA A 361 4.20 6.38 20.78
N GLN A 362 4.80 7.30 21.55
CA GLN A 362 5.16 7.14 22.96
C GLN A 362 4.05 7.61 23.89
#